data_c9ab72bd1f0f4cd8fef1e1ecb35df57f
#
_entry.id   c9ab72bd1f0f4cd8fef1e1ecb35df57f
#
_cell.length_a   1.000
_cell.length_b   1.000
_cell.length_c   1.000
_cell.angle_alpha   90.00
_cell.angle_beta   90.00
_cell.angle_gamma   90.00
#
_symmetry.space_group_name_H-M   'P 1'
#
loop_
_entity.id
_entity.type
_entity.pdbx_description
1 polymer ?
#
loop_
_entity_poly.entity_id
_entity_poly.type
_entity_poly.pdbx_seq_one_letter_code
_entity_poly.pdbx_strand_id
1 'polypeptide(L)'
;MALNKVGHFVLGMVVKANPDRDAYLTYIGGTDQLAVLPKDCADGPYRVNEKFYASIKSVGGDYPVLSQRSGHFLRRVCELVFGPLIADERIVLEAVATVKKADFAKIALSSPSGEDPIRLALPLFREFHKYSRLKPSLVRYSEHLETFARQALVPAPIEEVMQVQCSRPERCVQVWVRYDAMPRFLGTKGMNVSVASRLIGQKIELRAYREGESDASIHLGRTA
;
A
#
# COMPACT_ATOMS: atom_id res chain seq x y z
N MET A 1 -17.70 24.85 8.64
CA MET A 1 -17.70 23.58 7.88
C MET A 1 -17.12 22.50 8.76
N ALA A 2 -17.82 21.37 8.96
CA ALA A 2 -17.35 20.31 9.85
C ALA A 2 -16.12 19.63 9.23
N LEU A 3 -14.94 19.99 9.71
CA LEU A 3 -13.65 19.38 9.31
C LEU A 3 -13.47 17.93 9.82
N ASN A 4 -14.44 17.40 10.56
CA ASN A 4 -14.37 16.12 11.26
C ASN A 4 -15.06 14.99 10.52
N LYS A 5 -14.71 14.77 9.26
CA LYS A 5 -15.20 13.60 8.51
C LYS A 5 -14.08 12.62 8.26
N VAL A 6 -14.36 11.33 8.53
CA VAL A 6 -13.43 10.24 8.19
C VAL A 6 -13.04 10.32 6.72
N GLY A 7 -11.75 10.16 6.45
CA GLY A 7 -11.19 10.29 5.10
C GLY A 7 -10.73 11.71 4.72
N HIS A 8 -11.12 12.76 5.46
CA HIS A 8 -10.63 14.12 5.18
C HIS A 8 -9.11 14.18 5.25
N PHE A 9 -8.52 14.78 4.21
CA PHE A 9 -7.09 15.03 4.12
C PHE A 9 -6.77 16.37 4.79
N VAL A 10 -5.84 16.35 5.73
CA VAL A 10 -5.51 17.50 6.58
C VAL A 10 -4.01 17.73 6.63
N LEU A 11 -3.62 18.99 6.83
CA LEU A 11 -2.28 19.37 7.25
C LEU A 11 -2.25 19.34 8.79
N GLY A 12 -1.35 18.58 9.37
CA GLY A 12 -1.12 18.53 10.81
C GLY A 12 0.17 19.20 11.20
N MET A 13 0.29 19.60 12.47
CA MET A 13 1.51 20.07 13.10
C MET A 13 1.66 19.42 14.46
N VAL A 14 2.81 18.85 14.75
CA VAL A 14 3.09 18.20 16.03
C VAL A 14 3.25 19.24 17.13
N VAL A 15 2.43 19.12 18.18
CA VAL A 15 2.49 19.96 19.39
C VAL A 15 3.36 19.28 20.45
N LYS A 16 3.17 17.98 20.64
CA LYS A 16 3.86 17.19 21.67
C LYS A 16 3.99 15.72 21.24
N ALA A 17 5.17 15.16 21.46
CA ALA A 17 5.33 13.70 21.45
C ALA A 17 4.90 13.17 22.82
N ASN A 18 3.95 12.22 22.85
CA ASN A 18 3.51 11.56 24.07
C ASN A 18 4.11 10.15 24.12
N PRO A 19 5.18 9.92 24.89
CA PRO A 19 5.81 8.62 24.98
C PRO A 19 4.89 7.57 25.63
N ASP A 20 4.07 7.98 26.61
CA ASP A 20 3.20 7.06 27.38
C ASP A 20 2.05 6.50 26.52
N ARG A 21 1.60 7.24 25.52
CA ARG A 21 0.52 6.83 24.61
C ARG A 21 1.01 6.37 23.23
N ASP A 22 2.32 6.31 23.02
CA ASP A 22 2.94 5.98 21.72
C ASP A 22 2.31 6.76 20.54
N ALA A 23 2.10 8.06 20.76
CA ALA A 23 1.39 8.94 19.83
C ALA A 23 1.94 10.37 19.86
N TYR A 24 1.59 11.13 18.82
CA TYR A 24 1.79 12.57 18.74
C TYR A 24 0.46 13.28 18.98
N LEU A 25 0.47 14.32 19.84
CA LEU A 25 -0.58 15.31 19.91
C LEU A 25 -0.30 16.36 18.82
N THR A 26 -1.31 16.71 18.04
CA THR A 26 -1.15 17.54 16.85
C THR A 26 -2.27 18.57 16.74
N TYR A 27 -2.00 19.71 16.11
CA TYR A 27 -3.04 20.61 15.61
C TYR A 27 -3.42 20.22 14.18
N ILE A 28 -4.70 20.38 13.83
CA ILE A 28 -5.16 20.35 12.45
C ILE A 28 -5.05 21.78 11.89
N GLY A 29 -4.28 21.94 10.79
CA GLY A 29 -3.99 23.23 10.18
C GLY A 29 -5.26 24.00 9.78
N GLY A 30 -5.24 25.31 10.06
CA GLY A 30 -6.39 26.18 9.81
C GLY A 30 -7.51 26.08 10.86
N THR A 31 -7.29 25.33 11.95
CA THR A 31 -8.24 25.19 13.07
C THR A 31 -7.47 25.14 14.39
N ASP A 32 -8.16 25.46 15.49
CA ASP A 32 -7.63 25.26 16.85
C ASP A 32 -7.88 23.84 17.38
N GLN A 33 -8.21 22.93 16.48
CA GLN A 33 -8.59 21.56 16.85
C GLN A 33 -7.36 20.69 17.06
N LEU A 34 -7.32 20.03 18.22
CA LEU A 34 -6.36 19.00 18.53
C LEU A 34 -6.76 17.66 17.91
N ALA A 35 -5.77 16.87 17.52
CA ALA A 35 -5.92 15.52 17.00
C ALA A 35 -4.76 14.63 17.50
N VAL A 36 -4.91 13.34 17.38
CA VAL A 36 -3.89 12.35 17.76
C VAL A 36 -3.41 11.60 16.53
N LEU A 37 -2.08 11.56 16.32
CA LEU A 37 -1.44 10.69 15.34
C LEU A 37 -0.70 9.57 16.09
N PRO A 38 -1.25 8.33 16.16
CA PRO A 38 -0.53 7.19 16.72
C PRO A 38 0.74 6.91 15.91
N LYS A 39 1.84 6.53 16.59
CA LYS A 39 3.11 6.28 15.91
C LYS A 39 3.04 5.12 14.91
N ASP A 40 2.19 4.13 15.16
CA ASP A 40 1.94 3.03 14.22
C ASP A 40 1.14 3.46 12.97
N CYS A 41 0.48 4.62 13.04
CA CYS A 41 -0.23 5.26 11.94
C CYS A 41 0.60 6.35 11.24
N ALA A 42 1.73 6.76 11.81
CA ALA A 42 2.66 7.71 11.23
C ALA A 42 3.58 7.05 10.19
N ASP A 43 4.03 7.79 9.19
CA ASP A 43 4.96 7.31 8.16
C ASP A 43 6.44 7.54 8.52
N GLY A 44 6.70 8.13 9.68
CA GLY A 44 8.03 8.31 10.24
C GLY A 44 7.99 8.96 11.61
N PRO A 45 9.17 9.16 12.25
CA PRO A 45 9.27 9.94 13.47
C PRO A 45 9.09 11.43 13.17
N TYR A 46 8.41 12.14 14.08
CA TYR A 46 8.16 13.58 13.99
C TYR A 46 8.72 14.33 15.20
N ARG A 47 9.22 15.55 14.95
CA ARG A 47 9.63 16.51 15.98
C ARG A 47 8.50 17.47 16.29
N VAL A 48 8.55 18.13 17.44
CA VAL A 48 7.64 19.23 17.78
C VAL A 48 7.76 20.35 16.74
N ASN A 49 6.64 20.96 16.38
CA ASN A 49 6.47 21.97 15.32
C ASN A 49 6.65 21.44 13.88
N GLU A 50 6.89 20.16 13.69
CA GLU A 50 6.99 19.59 12.36
C GLU A 50 5.60 19.41 11.75
N LYS A 51 5.47 19.82 10.48
CA LYS A 51 4.23 19.73 9.71
C LYS A 51 4.21 18.42 8.92
N PHE A 52 3.01 17.85 8.74
CA PHE A 52 2.79 16.64 7.99
C PHE A 52 1.38 16.63 7.39
N TYR A 53 1.18 15.84 6.36
CA TYR A 53 -0.15 15.55 5.83
C TYR A 53 -0.66 14.22 6.39
N ALA A 54 -1.97 14.13 6.64
CA ALA A 54 -2.63 12.91 7.09
C ALA A 54 -4.09 12.89 6.67
N SER A 55 -4.77 11.79 6.84
CA SER A 55 -6.23 11.74 6.79
C SER A 55 -6.83 11.44 8.16
N ILE A 56 -8.03 11.90 8.40
CA ILE A 56 -8.81 11.55 9.59
C ILE A 56 -9.21 10.08 9.45
N LYS A 57 -8.76 9.23 10.37
CA LYS A 57 -9.04 7.80 10.41
C LYS A 57 -10.31 7.49 11.17
N SER A 58 -10.53 8.19 12.28
CA SER A 58 -11.74 8.05 13.10
C SER A 58 -12.04 9.34 13.85
N VAL A 59 -13.30 9.51 14.16
CA VAL A 59 -13.89 10.54 15.02
C VAL A 59 -14.74 9.84 16.07
N GLY A 60 -14.94 10.43 17.24
CA GLY A 60 -15.80 9.84 18.27
C GLY A 60 -15.10 9.55 19.60
N GLY A 61 -13.85 10.00 19.76
CA GLY A 61 -13.16 10.09 21.06
C GLY A 61 -12.95 11.57 21.43
N ASP A 62 -12.13 11.82 22.46
CA ASP A 62 -11.75 13.16 22.90
C ASP A 62 -11.10 13.97 21.75
N TYR A 63 -10.37 13.28 20.87
CA TYR A 63 -9.70 13.85 19.72
C TYR A 63 -9.86 12.96 18.47
N PRO A 64 -9.98 13.57 17.26
CA PRO A 64 -9.85 12.83 16.01
C PRO A 64 -8.52 12.07 15.94
N VAL A 65 -8.56 10.87 15.38
CA VAL A 65 -7.36 10.06 15.13
C VAL A 65 -6.92 10.25 13.68
N LEU A 66 -5.67 10.60 13.49
CA LEU A 66 -5.04 10.79 12.18
C LEU A 66 -4.31 9.52 11.73
N SER A 67 -4.15 9.38 10.42
CA SER A 67 -3.35 8.29 9.83
C SER A 67 -2.73 8.71 8.50
N GLN A 68 -1.47 8.35 8.33
CA GLN A 68 -0.71 8.41 7.08
C GLN A 68 -0.60 7.03 6.41
N ARG A 69 -1.24 6.01 7.00
CA ARG A 69 -1.23 4.62 6.51
C ARG A 69 -2.62 4.11 6.17
N SER A 70 -3.61 5.00 6.11
CA SER A 70 -4.96 4.63 5.66
C SER A 70 -5.03 4.60 4.13
N GLY A 71 -5.93 3.77 3.58
CA GLY A 71 -6.22 3.77 2.15
C GLY A 71 -6.70 5.15 1.65
N HIS A 72 -7.49 5.87 2.47
CA HIS A 72 -7.94 7.23 2.16
C HIS A 72 -6.77 8.20 1.99
N PHE A 73 -5.81 8.17 2.93
CA PHE A 73 -4.62 9.01 2.84
C PHE A 73 -3.81 8.72 1.57
N LEU A 74 -3.46 7.45 1.34
CA LEU A 74 -2.67 7.05 0.18
C LEU A 74 -3.36 7.37 -1.14
N ARG A 75 -4.68 7.11 -1.23
CA ARG A 75 -5.46 7.44 -2.42
C ARG A 75 -5.43 8.94 -2.68
N ARG A 76 -5.62 9.76 -1.65
CA ARG A 76 -5.59 11.22 -1.80
C ARG A 76 -4.21 11.74 -2.21
N VAL A 77 -3.14 11.20 -1.67
CA VAL A 77 -1.77 11.53 -2.10
C VAL A 77 -1.58 11.16 -3.58
N CYS A 78 -2.02 9.97 -4.01
CA CYS A 78 -1.94 9.56 -5.40
C CYS A 78 -2.77 10.48 -6.33
N GLU A 79 -3.97 10.89 -5.92
CA GLU A 79 -4.81 11.84 -6.67
C GLU A 79 -4.14 13.22 -6.81
N LEU A 80 -3.44 13.68 -5.78
CA LEU A 80 -2.67 14.95 -5.84
C LEU A 80 -1.46 14.84 -6.75
N VAL A 81 -0.74 13.71 -6.68
CA VAL A 81 0.49 13.48 -7.45
C VAL A 81 0.19 13.19 -8.92
N PHE A 82 -0.76 12.31 -9.17
CA PHE A 82 -1.09 11.84 -10.52
C PHE A 82 -2.30 12.55 -11.15
N GLY A 83 -2.82 13.59 -10.48
CA GLY A 83 -4.02 14.32 -10.87
C GLY A 83 -4.09 14.69 -12.36
N PRO A 84 -3.04 15.25 -12.96
CA PRO A 84 -3.05 15.57 -14.40
C PRO A 84 -3.30 14.33 -15.27
N LEU A 85 -2.61 13.21 -15.00
CA LEU A 85 -2.79 11.98 -15.78
C LEU A 85 -4.15 11.32 -15.55
N ILE A 86 -4.72 11.46 -14.35
CA ILE A 86 -6.06 10.96 -14.04
C ILE A 86 -7.12 11.81 -14.72
N ALA A 87 -6.98 13.14 -14.71
CA ALA A 87 -7.90 14.06 -15.35
C ALA A 87 -7.93 13.89 -16.88
N ASP A 88 -6.79 13.58 -17.49
CA ASP A 88 -6.65 13.29 -18.92
C ASP A 88 -7.04 11.83 -19.26
N GLU A 89 -7.57 11.05 -18.31
CA GLU A 89 -7.94 9.64 -18.48
C GLU A 89 -6.79 8.74 -18.98
N ARG A 90 -5.55 9.15 -18.82
CA ARG A 90 -4.37 8.39 -19.25
C ARG A 90 -4.04 7.27 -18.28
N ILE A 91 -4.33 7.45 -16.99
CA ILE A 91 -4.20 6.42 -15.96
C ILE A 91 -5.42 6.35 -15.08
N VAL A 92 -5.66 5.18 -14.51
CA VAL A 92 -6.66 4.93 -13.46
C VAL A 92 -5.95 4.45 -12.20
N LEU A 93 -6.31 5.02 -11.06
CA LEU A 93 -5.86 4.59 -9.74
C LEU A 93 -6.76 3.47 -9.23
N GLU A 94 -6.36 2.23 -9.41
CA GLU A 94 -7.15 1.05 -9.09
C GLU A 94 -7.15 0.75 -7.59
N ALA A 95 -5.96 0.56 -7.03
CA ALA A 95 -5.80 0.21 -5.63
C ALA A 95 -4.56 0.83 -5.00
N VAL A 96 -4.61 1.02 -3.69
CA VAL A 96 -3.47 1.44 -2.87
C VAL A 96 -3.41 0.59 -1.60
N ALA A 97 -2.21 0.23 -1.17
CA ALA A 97 -2.03 -0.55 0.05
C ALA A 97 -0.73 -0.22 0.78
N THR A 98 -0.80 -0.26 2.09
CA THR A 98 0.32 -0.38 3.02
C THR A 98 -0.13 -1.14 4.25
N VAL A 99 0.78 -1.58 5.10
CA VAL A 99 0.48 -2.20 6.39
C VAL A 99 1.18 -1.46 7.52
N LYS A 100 0.75 -1.70 8.75
CA LYS A 100 1.41 -1.14 9.94
C LYS A 100 2.90 -1.49 9.92
N LYS A 101 3.74 -0.52 10.30
CA LYS A 101 5.21 -0.65 10.35
C LYS A 101 5.93 -0.85 9.00
N ALA A 102 5.24 -0.98 7.87
CA ALA A 102 5.90 -0.92 6.58
C ALA A 102 6.38 0.52 6.30
N ASP A 103 7.55 0.66 5.72
CA ASP A 103 8.09 1.94 5.26
C ASP A 103 7.77 2.23 3.78
N PHE A 104 6.94 1.39 3.18
CA PHE A 104 6.55 1.49 1.78
C PHE A 104 5.04 1.27 1.56
N ALA A 105 4.57 1.69 0.40
CA ALA A 105 3.22 1.48 -0.08
C ALA A 105 3.24 0.88 -1.49
N LYS A 106 2.18 0.20 -1.89
CA LYS A 106 1.97 -0.26 -3.26
C LYS A 106 0.79 0.50 -3.87
N ILE A 107 0.95 0.91 -5.12
CA ILE A 107 -0.01 1.71 -5.88
C ILE A 107 -0.26 0.99 -7.19
N ALA A 108 -1.47 0.48 -7.38
CA ALA A 108 -1.89 -0.21 -8.59
C ALA A 108 -2.51 0.78 -9.58
N LEU A 109 -1.96 0.78 -10.78
CA LEU A 109 -2.38 1.67 -11.88
C LEU A 109 -2.73 0.83 -13.11
N SER A 110 -3.76 1.25 -13.83
CA SER A 110 -4.08 0.81 -15.19
C SER A 110 -4.05 1.99 -16.16
N SER A 111 -4.13 1.71 -17.45
CA SER A 111 -4.27 2.74 -18.50
C SER A 111 -5.33 2.30 -19.50
N PRO A 112 -6.41 3.08 -19.66
CA PRO A 112 -7.46 2.80 -20.64
C PRO A 112 -6.96 2.84 -22.08
N SER A 113 -5.92 3.65 -22.36
CA SER A 113 -5.32 3.80 -23.69
C SER A 113 -4.39 2.65 -24.08
N GLY A 114 -4.09 1.72 -23.16
CA GLY A 114 -3.13 0.64 -23.39
C GLY A 114 -1.66 1.07 -23.27
N GLU A 115 -1.37 2.33 -22.93
CA GLU A 115 -0.03 2.78 -22.61
C GLU A 115 0.46 2.12 -21.30
N ASP A 116 1.78 2.04 -21.09
CA ASP A 116 2.31 1.55 -19.82
C ASP A 116 2.04 2.56 -18.68
N PRO A 117 1.14 2.27 -17.72
CA PRO A 117 0.78 3.22 -16.68
C PRO A 117 1.95 3.56 -15.75
N ILE A 118 2.91 2.64 -15.60
CA ILE A 118 4.10 2.88 -14.78
C ILE A 118 4.99 3.92 -15.45
N ARG A 119 5.22 3.78 -16.75
CA ARG A 119 6.03 4.73 -17.54
C ARG A 119 5.41 6.13 -17.52
N LEU A 120 4.09 6.22 -17.57
CA LEU A 120 3.37 7.50 -17.51
C LEU A 120 3.50 8.15 -16.12
N ALA A 121 3.37 7.38 -15.05
CA ALA A 121 3.39 7.88 -13.68
C ALA A 121 4.80 8.22 -13.16
N LEU A 122 5.85 7.58 -13.71
CA LEU A 122 7.22 7.68 -13.21
C LEU A 122 7.78 9.11 -13.13
N PRO A 123 7.54 10.02 -14.10
CA PRO A 123 8.02 11.42 -14.01
C PRO A 123 7.44 12.18 -12.80
N LEU A 124 6.21 11.87 -12.39
CA LEU A 124 5.52 12.53 -11.29
C LEU A 124 5.81 11.89 -9.93
N PHE A 125 6.44 10.72 -9.94
CA PHE A 125 6.64 9.91 -8.75
C PHE A 125 7.42 10.61 -7.61
N ARG A 126 8.33 11.52 -7.94
CA ARG A 126 9.10 12.31 -6.96
C ARG A 126 8.21 13.22 -6.11
N GLU A 127 7.08 13.66 -6.67
CA GLU A 127 6.13 14.55 -5.99
C GLU A 127 5.47 13.86 -4.77
N PHE A 128 5.43 12.51 -4.77
CA PHE A 128 4.87 11.73 -3.66
C PHE A 128 5.52 12.08 -2.31
N HIS A 129 6.83 12.33 -2.32
CA HIS A 129 7.58 12.64 -1.09
C HIS A 129 7.26 14.02 -0.49
N LYS A 130 6.52 14.89 -1.20
CA LYS A 130 5.98 16.13 -0.63
C LYS A 130 4.90 15.87 0.42
N TYR A 131 4.23 14.72 0.33
CA TYR A 131 3.06 14.40 1.14
C TYR A 131 3.29 13.23 2.11
N SER A 132 4.20 12.31 1.79
CA SER A 132 4.44 11.10 2.57
C SER A 132 5.90 10.67 2.51
N ARG A 133 6.41 10.10 3.61
CA ARG A 133 7.74 9.49 3.70
C ARG A 133 7.76 8.03 3.29
N LEU A 134 6.60 7.43 3.05
CA LEU A 134 6.52 6.07 2.54
C LEU A 134 7.20 5.98 1.17
N LYS A 135 7.88 4.87 0.93
CA LYS A 135 8.49 4.56 -0.37
C LYS A 135 7.43 3.87 -1.24
N PRO A 136 6.83 4.53 -2.23
CA PRO A 136 5.83 3.89 -3.05
C PRO A 136 6.46 2.92 -4.06
N SER A 137 5.75 1.83 -4.36
CA SER A 137 6.01 0.91 -5.48
C SER A 137 4.83 0.96 -6.43
N LEU A 138 5.08 1.26 -7.70
CA LEU A 138 4.05 1.23 -8.74
C LEU A 138 3.85 -0.21 -9.23
N VAL A 139 2.60 -0.61 -9.37
CA VAL A 139 2.17 -1.95 -9.78
C VAL A 139 1.24 -1.83 -10.97
N ARG A 140 1.46 -2.63 -12.01
CA ARG A 140 0.47 -2.76 -13.10
C ARG A 140 -0.73 -3.52 -12.60
N TYR A 141 -1.89 -2.91 -12.70
CA TYR A 141 -3.15 -3.57 -12.42
C TYR A 141 -3.50 -4.56 -13.53
N SER A 142 -4.20 -5.61 -13.19
CA SER A 142 -4.81 -6.56 -14.11
C SER A 142 -6.13 -7.07 -13.52
N GLU A 143 -7.15 -7.20 -14.35
CA GLU A 143 -8.41 -7.84 -13.97
C GLU A 143 -8.23 -9.34 -13.69
N HIS A 144 -7.22 -9.96 -14.32
CA HIS A 144 -6.85 -11.34 -14.06
C HIS A 144 -6.07 -11.43 -12.74
N LEU A 145 -6.69 -12.04 -11.73
CA LEU A 145 -6.15 -12.09 -10.37
C LEU A 145 -4.73 -12.69 -10.31
N GLU A 146 -4.44 -13.72 -11.10
CA GLU A 146 -3.12 -14.37 -11.14
C GLU A 146 -2.05 -13.42 -11.65
N THR A 147 -2.36 -12.68 -12.73
CA THR A 147 -1.48 -11.65 -13.28
C THR A 147 -1.29 -10.52 -12.28
N PHE A 148 -2.38 -10.06 -11.66
CA PHE A 148 -2.31 -8.97 -10.67
C PHE A 148 -1.53 -9.40 -9.42
N ALA A 149 -1.72 -10.62 -8.93
CA ALA A 149 -0.96 -11.15 -7.79
C ALA A 149 0.55 -11.21 -8.09
N ARG A 150 0.94 -11.66 -9.31
CA ARG A 150 2.32 -11.64 -9.76
C ARG A 150 2.88 -10.22 -9.77
N GLN A 151 2.18 -9.27 -10.38
CA GLN A 151 2.59 -7.86 -10.45
C GLN A 151 2.65 -7.20 -9.07
N ALA A 152 1.75 -7.55 -8.16
CA ALA A 152 1.72 -7.01 -6.80
C ALA A 152 2.97 -7.35 -5.97
N LEU A 153 3.75 -8.36 -6.38
CA LEU A 153 4.96 -8.77 -5.65
C LEU A 153 6.19 -7.90 -5.96
N VAL A 154 6.14 -6.98 -6.97
CA VAL A 154 7.24 -6.02 -7.16
C VAL A 154 7.54 -5.28 -5.83
N PRO A 155 8.79 -4.94 -5.50
CA PRO A 155 9.99 -4.97 -6.37
C PRO A 155 10.72 -6.32 -6.41
N ALA A 156 10.11 -7.41 -5.93
CA ALA A 156 10.71 -8.73 -6.10
C ALA A 156 10.80 -9.10 -7.60
N PRO A 157 11.76 -9.96 -7.99
CA PRO A 157 11.97 -10.34 -9.38
C PRO A 157 10.83 -11.23 -9.87
N ILE A 158 9.78 -10.63 -10.40
CA ILE A 158 8.55 -11.33 -10.81
C ILE A 158 8.75 -12.33 -11.95
N GLU A 159 9.86 -12.25 -12.68
CA GLU A 159 10.35 -13.24 -13.64
C GLU A 159 10.71 -14.60 -13.00
N GLU A 160 11.02 -14.61 -11.71
CA GLU A 160 11.29 -15.82 -10.93
C GLU A 160 10.02 -16.44 -10.31
N VAL A 161 8.85 -15.91 -10.64
CA VAL A 161 7.56 -16.54 -10.30
C VAL A 161 7.29 -17.66 -11.32
N MET A 162 7.33 -18.90 -10.85
CA MET A 162 7.15 -20.10 -11.67
C MET A 162 5.68 -20.35 -11.97
N GLN A 163 4.82 -20.22 -10.96
CA GLN A 163 3.39 -20.49 -11.08
C GLN A 163 2.58 -19.62 -10.13
N VAL A 164 1.36 -19.29 -10.52
CA VAL A 164 0.34 -18.67 -9.67
C VAL A 164 -0.93 -19.48 -9.78
N GLN A 165 -1.54 -19.81 -8.67
CA GLN A 165 -2.81 -20.54 -8.61
C GLN A 165 -3.77 -19.84 -7.64
N CYS A 166 -4.98 -19.57 -8.09
CA CYS A 166 -6.02 -18.97 -7.27
C CYS A 166 -6.98 -20.01 -6.72
N SER A 167 -7.12 -20.07 -5.39
CA SER A 167 -8.14 -20.87 -4.72
C SER A 167 -9.31 -19.96 -4.35
N ARG A 168 -10.43 -20.10 -5.09
CA ARG A 168 -11.64 -19.30 -4.83
C ARG A 168 -12.28 -19.59 -3.47
N PRO A 169 -12.41 -20.85 -3.01
CA PRO A 169 -13.02 -21.14 -1.71
C PRO A 169 -12.26 -20.49 -0.55
N GLU A 170 -10.93 -20.50 -0.60
CA GLU A 170 -10.06 -20.04 0.48
C GLU A 170 -9.69 -18.56 0.39
N ARG A 171 -10.08 -17.86 -0.67
CA ARG A 171 -9.64 -16.48 -0.98
C ARG A 171 -8.12 -16.34 -0.83
N CYS A 172 -7.40 -17.33 -1.33
CA CYS A 172 -5.95 -17.44 -1.24
C CYS A 172 -5.36 -17.57 -2.64
N VAL A 173 -4.25 -16.88 -2.86
CA VAL A 173 -3.44 -16.99 -4.07
C VAL A 173 -2.12 -17.64 -3.68
N GLN A 174 -1.88 -18.84 -4.18
CA GLN A 174 -0.61 -19.53 -4.02
C GLN A 174 0.33 -19.12 -5.13
N VAL A 175 1.54 -18.71 -4.77
CA VAL A 175 2.57 -18.26 -5.70
C VAL A 175 3.83 -19.06 -5.49
N TRP A 176 4.21 -19.85 -6.49
CA TRP A 176 5.46 -20.62 -6.48
C TRP A 176 6.59 -19.77 -7.03
N VAL A 177 7.62 -19.65 -6.25
CA VAL A 177 8.83 -18.90 -6.61
C VAL A 177 10.06 -19.78 -6.44
N ARG A 178 11.14 -19.50 -7.15
CA ARG A 178 12.39 -20.20 -6.94
C ARG A 178 12.80 -20.15 -5.46
N TYR A 179 13.33 -21.25 -4.94
CA TYR A 179 13.69 -21.39 -3.53
C TYR A 179 14.67 -20.29 -3.07
N ASP A 180 15.68 -20.02 -3.87
CA ASP A 180 16.71 -19.00 -3.62
C ASP A 180 16.18 -17.57 -3.69
N ALA A 181 15.10 -17.33 -4.40
CA ALA A 181 14.43 -16.04 -4.52
C ALA A 181 13.45 -15.73 -3.38
N MET A 182 12.99 -16.75 -2.64
CA MET A 182 11.96 -16.64 -1.60
C MET A 182 12.16 -15.45 -0.64
N PRO A 183 13.38 -15.17 -0.10
CA PRO A 183 13.58 -14.05 0.81
C PRO A 183 13.26 -12.68 0.17
N ARG A 184 13.53 -12.51 -1.13
CA ARG A 184 13.24 -11.27 -1.87
C ARG A 184 11.73 -11.04 -2.02
N PHE A 185 10.96 -12.12 -2.23
CA PHE A 185 9.51 -12.05 -2.31
C PHE A 185 8.86 -11.78 -0.96
N LEU A 186 9.34 -12.39 0.11
CA LEU A 186 8.87 -12.13 1.47
C LEU A 186 9.13 -10.68 1.87
N GLY A 187 10.32 -10.16 1.55
CA GLY A 187 10.80 -8.89 2.07
C GLY A 187 11.06 -8.93 3.58
N THR A 188 11.53 -7.84 4.13
CA THR A 188 11.82 -7.72 5.58
C THR A 188 10.57 -8.08 6.41
N LYS A 189 10.68 -9.09 7.26
CA LYS A 189 9.57 -9.58 8.14
C LYS A 189 8.28 -9.92 7.39
N GLY A 190 8.35 -10.37 6.14
CA GLY A 190 7.18 -10.71 5.33
C GLY A 190 6.36 -9.51 4.85
N MET A 191 6.90 -8.31 4.96
CA MET A 191 6.16 -7.06 4.65
C MET A 191 5.77 -6.97 3.18
N ASN A 192 6.62 -7.42 2.24
CA ASN A 192 6.31 -7.32 0.82
C ASN A 192 5.06 -8.12 0.45
N VAL A 193 4.98 -9.38 0.91
CA VAL A 193 3.81 -10.24 0.72
C VAL A 193 2.57 -9.69 1.43
N SER A 194 2.75 -9.17 2.66
CA SER A 194 1.63 -8.60 3.43
C SER A 194 1.00 -7.40 2.73
N VAL A 195 1.82 -6.48 2.17
CA VAL A 195 1.30 -5.33 1.42
C VAL A 195 0.71 -5.77 0.08
N ALA A 196 1.32 -6.74 -0.61
CA ALA A 196 0.79 -7.30 -1.85
C ALA A 196 -0.57 -7.98 -1.63
N SER A 197 -0.71 -8.80 -0.58
CA SER A 197 -1.98 -9.43 -0.19
C SER A 197 -3.07 -8.39 0.06
N ARG A 198 -2.73 -7.31 0.75
CA ARG A 198 -3.67 -6.21 1.00
C ARG A 198 -4.05 -5.46 -0.29
N LEU A 199 -3.11 -5.29 -1.21
CA LEU A 199 -3.34 -4.62 -2.50
C LEU A 199 -4.35 -5.38 -3.36
N ILE A 200 -4.19 -6.71 -3.46
CA ILE A 200 -5.07 -7.56 -4.26
C ILE A 200 -6.36 -7.97 -3.53
N GLY A 201 -6.48 -7.66 -2.22
CA GLY A 201 -7.63 -8.02 -1.40
C GLY A 201 -7.75 -9.50 -1.07
N GLN A 202 -6.68 -10.30 -1.30
CA GLN A 202 -6.64 -11.73 -1.00
C GLN A 202 -5.30 -12.10 -0.37
N LYS A 203 -5.29 -13.17 0.44
CA LYS A 203 -4.05 -13.70 1.02
C LYS A 203 -3.15 -14.26 -0.08
N ILE A 204 -1.88 -13.84 -0.11
CA ILE A 204 -0.85 -14.48 -0.93
C ILE A 204 -0.05 -15.43 -0.04
N GLU A 205 0.07 -16.68 -0.48
CA GLU A 205 0.95 -17.69 0.11
C GLU A 205 2.09 -17.99 -0.85
N LEU A 206 3.31 -17.73 -0.40
CA LEU A 206 4.50 -18.10 -1.16
C LEU A 206 4.85 -19.57 -0.92
N ARG A 207 5.16 -20.27 -1.99
CA ARG A 207 5.62 -21.66 -2.02
C ARG A 207 6.97 -21.70 -2.70
N ALA A 208 7.90 -22.47 -2.15
CA ALA A 208 9.19 -22.69 -2.77
C ALA A 208 9.08 -23.74 -3.89
N TYR A 209 9.55 -23.36 -5.08
CA TYR A 209 9.77 -24.31 -6.17
C TYR A 209 11.23 -24.80 -6.13
N ARG A 210 11.44 -26.12 -6.14
CA ARG A 210 12.75 -26.74 -6.26
C ARG A 210 12.79 -27.54 -7.56
N GLU A 211 13.82 -27.31 -8.37
CA GLU A 211 14.05 -28.13 -9.56
C GLU A 211 14.27 -29.58 -9.13
N GLY A 212 13.46 -30.50 -9.66
CA GLY A 212 13.52 -31.94 -9.33
C GLY A 212 12.35 -32.47 -8.48
N GLU A 213 11.53 -31.63 -7.87
CA GLU A 213 10.23 -32.03 -7.33
C GLU A 213 9.24 -32.08 -8.50
N SER A 214 9.02 -33.31 -9.02
CA SER A 214 8.18 -33.55 -10.17
C SER A 214 6.73 -33.07 -9.98
N ASP A 215 6.09 -32.69 -11.09
CA ASP A 215 4.68 -32.30 -11.29
C ASP A 215 3.61 -33.12 -10.55
N ALA A 216 3.95 -34.24 -9.92
CA ALA A 216 3.02 -35.13 -9.25
C ALA A 216 2.26 -34.51 -8.06
N SER A 217 2.85 -33.53 -7.37
CA SER A 217 2.18 -32.83 -6.26
C SER A 217 1.29 -31.67 -6.71
N ILE A 218 1.43 -31.23 -7.96
CA ILE A 218 0.69 -30.10 -8.52
C ILE A 218 -0.71 -30.54 -9.04
N HIS A 219 -0.88 -31.82 -9.38
CA HIS A 219 -2.11 -32.36 -9.95
C HIS A 219 -3.10 -32.95 -8.93
N LEU A 220 -2.75 -33.13 -7.66
CA LEU A 220 -3.64 -33.73 -6.66
C LEU A 220 -4.76 -32.82 -6.13
N GLY A 221 -4.86 -31.59 -6.64
CA GLY A 221 -5.95 -30.65 -6.29
C GLY A 221 -7.13 -30.64 -7.28
N ARG A 222 -7.21 -31.54 -8.26
CA ARG A 222 -8.24 -31.53 -9.32
C ARG A 222 -9.34 -32.60 -9.25
N THR A 223 -9.42 -33.38 -8.19
CA THR A 223 -10.54 -34.33 -8.04
C THR A 223 -11.01 -34.42 -6.60
N ALA A 224 -12.08 -33.74 -6.29
CA ALA A 224 -13.28 -34.15 -5.54
C ALA A 224 -14.21 -32.96 -5.34
#